data_707730d9a081faa5046e8ca8801d9ab0
#
_entry.id   707730d9a081faa5046e8ca8801d9ab0
#
_cell.length_a   1.000
_cell.length_b   1.000
_cell.length_c   1.000
_cell.angle_alpha   90.00
_cell.angle_beta   90.00
_cell.angle_gamma   90.00
#
_symmetry.space_group_name_H-M   'P 1'
#
loop_
_entity.id
_entity.type
_entity.pdbx_description
1 polymer ?
#
loop_
_entity_poly.entity_id
_entity_poly.type
_entity_poly.pdbx_seq_one_letter_code
_entity_poly.pdbx_strand_id
1 'polypeptide(L)'
;MEYIRITKENIDKEHICCAMSGQQSLAKKEWLKQRFEEGLVFYRSAERGKCFIEYIPAENAWVPIDADGYLYINCLWVSGSLKGHGYSSELLEECLRDAKAQGKNGVCILCAEGRKREFLADPKFLTHKGFKVSDISDCGINLMCLPLAENAQPPKFKACAKHPKVEENGFVLYYTDQCPYTYYWVPKVQEAAKEHGIPFKAIHVTEKETAQNVPAPVTTYALFRDGKFVTQGIQSDKKFLKLAGAAD
;
A
#
# COMPACT_ATOMS: atom_id res chain seq x y z
N MET A 1 -13.26 -8.76 18.87
CA MET A 1 -12.49 -7.54 19.28
C MET A 1 -13.34 -6.31 19.03
N GLU A 2 -13.17 -5.24 19.81
CA GLU A 2 -13.82 -3.95 19.51
C GLU A 2 -13.00 -3.21 18.45
N TYR A 3 -13.68 -2.62 17.46
CA TYR A 3 -13.07 -1.89 16.36
C TYR A 3 -13.59 -0.45 16.31
N ILE A 4 -12.71 0.46 15.94
CA ILE A 4 -13.00 1.89 15.80
C ILE A 4 -12.80 2.29 14.33
N ARG A 5 -13.82 2.88 13.74
CA ARG A 5 -13.71 3.56 12.45
C ARG A 5 -13.10 4.94 12.67
N ILE A 6 -12.00 5.21 12.02
CA ILE A 6 -11.36 6.51 12.06
C ILE A 6 -12.06 7.43 11.06
N THR A 7 -12.41 8.63 11.51
CA THR A 7 -13.09 9.67 10.74
C THR A 7 -12.38 11.00 10.92
N LYS A 8 -12.79 12.05 10.19
CA LYS A 8 -12.25 13.40 10.37
C LYS A 8 -12.45 13.95 11.79
N GLU A 9 -13.56 13.58 12.44
CA GLU A 9 -13.94 14.06 13.76
C GLU A 9 -13.13 13.45 14.90
N ASN A 10 -12.67 12.19 14.72
CA ASN A 10 -11.98 11.46 15.78
C ASN A 10 -10.47 11.27 15.56
N ILE A 11 -9.97 11.40 14.33
CA ILE A 11 -8.59 11.06 13.96
C ILE A 11 -7.52 11.77 14.82
N ASP A 12 -7.77 12.99 15.25
CA ASP A 12 -6.80 13.75 16.05
C ASP A 12 -6.66 13.19 17.47
N LYS A 13 -7.73 12.61 18.01
CA LYS A 13 -7.78 12.00 19.35
C LYS A 13 -7.36 10.52 19.33
N GLU A 14 -7.53 9.86 18.21
CA GLU A 14 -7.30 8.43 18.07
C GLU A 14 -5.86 8.13 17.62
N HIS A 15 -5.31 7.00 18.09
CA HIS A 15 -4.07 6.49 17.51
C HIS A 15 -4.34 5.79 16.18
N ILE A 16 -3.39 5.84 15.28
CA ILE A 16 -3.38 5.00 14.08
C ILE A 16 -2.38 3.86 14.28
N CYS A 17 -2.85 2.64 14.10
CA CYS A 17 -2.08 1.43 14.44
C CYS A 17 -0.79 1.26 13.61
N CYS A 18 -0.74 1.79 12.40
CA CYS A 18 0.42 1.65 11.50
C CYS A 18 1.54 2.61 11.83
N ALA A 19 1.26 3.73 12.49
CA ALA A 19 2.27 4.73 12.86
C ALA A 19 2.60 4.64 14.34
N MET A 20 3.88 4.78 14.63
CA MET A 20 4.35 5.08 15.96
C MET A 20 3.95 6.52 16.34
N SER A 21 4.17 6.90 17.59
CA SER A 21 4.01 8.29 18.03
C SER A 21 4.98 9.22 17.28
N GLY A 22 4.63 10.50 17.15
CA GLY A 22 5.49 11.52 16.58
C GLY A 22 5.06 12.00 15.17
N GLN A 23 5.97 12.69 14.48
CA GLN A 23 5.69 13.35 13.18
C GLN A 23 5.22 12.39 12.10
N GLN A 24 5.69 11.14 12.09
CA GLN A 24 5.24 10.11 11.15
C GLN A 24 3.74 9.82 11.28
N SER A 25 3.24 9.83 12.52
CA SER A 25 1.82 9.67 12.80
C SER A 25 1.02 10.86 12.29
N LEU A 26 1.54 12.07 12.43
CA LEU A 26 0.88 13.30 11.93
C LEU A 26 0.79 13.29 10.41
N ALA A 27 1.88 12.99 9.71
CA ALA A 27 1.90 12.90 8.25
C ALA A 27 0.85 11.91 7.72
N LYS A 28 0.77 10.71 8.33
CA LYS A 28 -0.25 9.72 7.97
C LYS A 28 -1.67 10.22 8.28
N LYS A 29 -1.88 10.91 9.41
CA LYS A 29 -3.19 11.48 9.76
C LYS A 29 -3.63 12.53 8.75
N GLU A 30 -2.74 13.42 8.32
CA GLU A 30 -3.04 14.43 7.30
C GLU A 30 -3.37 13.77 5.95
N TRP A 31 -2.62 12.75 5.55
CA TRP A 31 -2.92 11.97 4.36
C TRP A 31 -4.32 11.33 4.44
N LEU A 32 -4.67 10.70 5.57
CA LEU A 32 -5.98 10.09 5.80
C LEU A 32 -7.13 11.11 5.75
N LYS A 33 -6.96 12.29 6.39
CA LYS A 33 -7.98 13.36 6.39
C LYS A 33 -8.42 13.76 4.99
N GLN A 34 -7.45 13.90 4.08
CA GLN A 34 -7.73 14.22 2.68
C GLN A 34 -8.43 13.07 1.96
N ARG A 35 -8.07 11.82 2.25
CA ARG A 35 -8.64 10.63 1.57
C ARG A 35 -10.03 10.25 2.07
N PHE A 36 -10.42 10.66 3.28
CA PHE A 36 -11.80 10.40 3.76
C PHE A 36 -12.86 10.99 2.83
N GLU A 37 -12.62 12.14 2.20
CA GLU A 37 -13.52 12.73 1.21
C GLU A 37 -13.62 11.91 -0.09
N GLU A 38 -12.61 11.12 -0.37
CA GLU A 38 -12.57 10.20 -1.50
C GLU A 38 -13.20 8.83 -1.17
N GLY A 39 -13.75 8.67 0.03
CA GLY A 39 -14.40 7.44 0.49
C GLY A 39 -13.46 6.45 1.17
N LEU A 40 -12.25 6.87 1.57
CA LEU A 40 -11.34 6.00 2.31
C LEU A 40 -11.93 5.63 3.67
N VAL A 41 -11.81 4.36 4.02
CA VAL A 41 -12.14 3.80 5.32
C VAL A 41 -10.88 3.31 6.01
N PHE A 42 -10.67 3.72 7.26
CA PHE A 42 -9.64 3.21 8.13
C PHE A 42 -10.29 2.61 9.39
N TYR A 43 -10.19 1.30 9.52
CA TYR A 43 -10.81 0.54 10.60
C TYR A 43 -9.74 -0.15 11.43
N ARG A 44 -9.70 0.06 12.74
CA ARG A 44 -8.67 -0.47 13.61
C ARG A 44 -9.22 -1.06 14.91
N SER A 45 -8.43 -1.91 15.57
CA SER A 45 -8.74 -2.36 16.93
C SER A 45 -8.76 -1.20 17.92
N ALA A 46 -9.67 -1.22 18.89
CA ALA A 46 -9.67 -0.28 20.00
C ALA A 46 -8.38 -0.37 20.85
N GLU A 47 -7.83 -1.58 20.98
CA GLU A 47 -6.57 -1.83 21.68
C GLU A 47 -5.37 -1.28 20.93
N ARG A 48 -4.32 -0.91 21.69
CA ARG A 48 -3.03 -0.54 21.11
C ARG A 48 -2.38 -1.76 20.45
N GLY A 49 -1.97 -1.60 19.23
CA GLY A 49 -1.33 -2.63 18.44
C GLY A 49 -1.54 -2.44 16.95
N LYS A 50 -0.89 -3.27 16.15
CA LYS A 50 -1.03 -3.21 14.69
C LYS A 50 -2.12 -4.19 14.26
N CYS A 51 -3.36 -3.71 14.27
CA CYS A 51 -4.54 -4.45 13.85
C CYS A 51 -5.52 -3.48 13.19
N PHE A 52 -5.45 -3.39 11.85
CA PHE A 52 -6.26 -2.46 11.07
C PHE A 52 -6.42 -2.90 9.63
N ILE A 53 -7.44 -2.35 8.99
CA ILE A 53 -7.63 -2.37 7.53
C ILE A 53 -7.84 -0.95 7.03
N GLU A 54 -7.32 -0.67 5.84
CA GLU A 54 -7.50 0.57 5.10
C GLU A 54 -7.92 0.23 3.69
N TYR A 55 -9.05 0.78 3.23
CA TYR A 55 -9.57 0.55 1.88
C TYR A 55 -10.29 1.80 1.35
N ILE A 56 -10.44 1.87 0.03
CA ILE A 56 -10.99 3.02 -0.69
C ILE A 56 -11.74 2.52 -1.93
N PRO A 57 -12.75 3.24 -2.48
CA PRO A 57 -13.24 2.99 -3.82
C PRO A 57 -12.07 2.95 -4.82
N ALA A 58 -11.99 1.90 -5.64
CA ALA A 58 -10.82 1.65 -6.49
C ALA A 58 -10.56 2.76 -7.50
N GLU A 59 -11.62 3.44 -7.95
CA GLU A 59 -11.56 4.64 -8.78
C GLU A 59 -10.81 5.82 -8.13
N ASN A 60 -10.73 5.83 -6.79
CA ASN A 60 -10.00 6.80 -5.98
C ASN A 60 -8.70 6.24 -5.40
N ALA A 61 -8.35 4.98 -5.69
CA ALA A 61 -7.12 4.39 -5.20
C ALA A 61 -5.89 5.05 -5.84
N TRP A 62 -4.85 5.17 -5.05
CA TRP A 62 -3.58 5.78 -5.47
C TRP A 62 -2.64 4.74 -6.08
N VAL A 63 -3.15 3.92 -6.96
CA VAL A 63 -2.42 2.86 -7.67
C VAL A 63 -2.88 2.81 -9.14
N PRO A 64 -2.01 2.47 -10.07
CA PRO A 64 -2.34 2.42 -11.49
C PRO A 64 -3.05 1.11 -11.86
N ILE A 65 -4.33 1.03 -11.52
CA ILE A 65 -5.23 -0.09 -11.84
C ILE A 65 -6.50 0.40 -12.51
N ASP A 66 -7.12 -0.45 -13.31
CA ASP A 66 -8.46 -0.33 -13.84
C ASP A 66 -9.34 -1.32 -13.05
N ALA A 67 -10.12 -0.80 -12.10
CA ALA A 67 -10.89 -1.58 -11.14
C ALA A 67 -12.22 -0.90 -10.76
N ASP A 68 -12.87 -0.25 -11.70
CA ASP A 68 -14.09 0.51 -11.47
C ASP A 68 -15.17 -0.35 -10.82
N GLY A 69 -15.79 0.21 -9.81
CA GLY A 69 -16.81 -0.48 -9.02
C GLY A 69 -16.28 -1.48 -7.99
N TYR A 70 -14.97 -1.55 -7.77
CA TYR A 70 -14.39 -2.34 -6.68
C TYR A 70 -14.06 -1.48 -5.45
N LEU A 71 -13.86 -2.10 -4.29
CA LEU A 71 -13.06 -1.53 -3.21
C LEU A 71 -11.63 -2.03 -3.33
N TYR A 72 -10.67 -1.12 -3.22
CA TYR A 72 -9.25 -1.44 -3.17
C TYR A 72 -8.74 -1.40 -1.72
N ILE A 73 -8.15 -2.50 -1.25
CA ILE A 73 -7.54 -2.55 0.08
C ILE A 73 -6.10 -2.01 -0.02
N ASN A 74 -5.90 -0.83 0.55
CA ASN A 74 -4.58 -0.19 0.66
C ASN A 74 -3.64 -0.95 1.60
N CYS A 75 -4.18 -1.39 2.74
CA CYS A 75 -3.41 -2.10 3.76
C CYS A 75 -4.32 -2.96 4.64
N LEU A 76 -3.88 -4.18 4.93
CA LEU A 76 -4.46 -5.06 5.94
C LEU A 76 -3.31 -5.60 6.79
N TRP A 77 -3.23 -5.19 8.04
CA TRP A 77 -2.11 -5.55 8.89
C TRP A 77 -2.51 -5.91 10.31
N VAL A 78 -2.18 -7.14 10.69
CA VAL A 78 -2.25 -7.64 12.06
C VAL A 78 -0.89 -8.18 12.45
N SER A 79 -0.33 -7.72 13.58
CA SER A 79 1.02 -8.11 14.00
C SER A 79 1.19 -8.23 15.50
N GLY A 80 2.36 -8.75 15.92
CA GLY A 80 2.67 -8.94 17.34
C GLY A 80 1.78 -9.98 18.01
N SER A 81 1.38 -9.71 19.26
CA SER A 81 0.50 -10.57 20.05
C SER A 81 -0.91 -10.74 19.47
N LEU A 82 -1.31 -9.88 18.53
CA LEU A 82 -2.63 -9.94 17.90
C LEU A 82 -2.71 -10.95 16.73
N LYS A 83 -1.58 -11.55 16.33
CA LYS A 83 -1.58 -12.61 15.30
C LYS A 83 -2.20 -13.91 15.81
N GLY A 84 -2.83 -14.65 14.89
CA GLY A 84 -3.38 -15.99 15.18
C GLY A 84 -4.78 -15.99 15.80
N HIS A 85 -5.36 -14.82 16.08
CA HIS A 85 -6.67 -14.68 16.72
C HIS A 85 -7.84 -14.46 15.72
N GLY A 86 -7.58 -14.58 14.42
CA GLY A 86 -8.64 -14.40 13.42
C GLY A 86 -8.92 -12.95 13.00
N TYR A 87 -8.30 -11.95 13.63
CA TYR A 87 -8.60 -10.53 13.43
C TYR A 87 -8.43 -10.04 11.97
N SER A 88 -7.47 -10.60 11.21
CA SER A 88 -7.38 -10.27 9.78
C SER A 88 -8.63 -10.69 9.01
N SER A 89 -9.30 -11.78 9.42
CA SER A 89 -10.57 -12.22 8.84
C SER A 89 -11.70 -11.29 9.21
N GLU A 90 -11.81 -10.91 10.49
CA GLU A 90 -12.83 -9.98 10.97
C GLU A 90 -12.74 -8.63 10.24
N LEU A 91 -11.52 -8.07 10.10
CA LEU A 91 -11.29 -6.81 9.38
C LEU A 91 -11.62 -6.92 7.88
N LEU A 92 -11.29 -8.05 7.25
CA LEU A 92 -11.66 -8.30 5.85
C LEU A 92 -13.18 -8.42 5.70
N GLU A 93 -13.85 -9.06 6.62
CA GLU A 93 -15.32 -9.19 6.63
C GLU A 93 -16.03 -7.84 6.74
N GLU A 94 -15.46 -6.86 7.48
CA GLU A 94 -15.95 -5.49 7.49
C GLU A 94 -15.86 -4.85 6.10
N CYS A 95 -14.70 -4.96 5.44
CA CYS A 95 -14.53 -4.44 4.08
C CYS A 95 -15.51 -5.10 3.09
N LEU A 96 -15.72 -6.41 3.18
CA LEU A 96 -16.66 -7.13 2.32
C LEU A 96 -18.13 -6.72 2.60
N ARG A 97 -18.46 -6.42 3.85
CA ARG A 97 -19.78 -5.93 4.24
C ARG A 97 -20.04 -4.55 3.66
N ASP A 98 -19.06 -3.64 3.78
CA ASP A 98 -19.12 -2.31 3.17
C ASP A 98 -19.22 -2.40 1.64
N ALA A 99 -18.45 -3.28 1.00
CA ALA A 99 -18.52 -3.50 -0.44
C ALA A 99 -19.92 -3.93 -0.90
N LYS A 100 -20.52 -4.88 -0.19
CA LYS A 100 -21.90 -5.34 -0.46
C LYS A 100 -22.93 -4.23 -0.25
N ALA A 101 -22.81 -3.48 0.85
CA ALA A 101 -23.72 -2.39 1.18
C ALA A 101 -23.67 -1.26 0.13
N GLN A 102 -22.52 -1.04 -0.48
CA GLN A 102 -22.31 -0.06 -1.55
C GLN A 102 -22.59 -0.61 -2.97
N GLY A 103 -23.02 -1.87 -3.11
CA GLY A 103 -23.26 -2.51 -4.39
C GLY A 103 -22.00 -2.64 -5.26
N LYS A 104 -20.82 -2.77 -4.63
CA LYS A 104 -19.55 -2.91 -5.36
C LYS A 104 -19.44 -4.27 -6.05
N ASN A 105 -18.73 -4.30 -7.17
CA ASN A 105 -18.47 -5.52 -7.96
C ASN A 105 -17.59 -6.53 -7.21
N GLY A 106 -16.81 -6.06 -6.23
CA GLY A 106 -15.90 -6.90 -5.47
C GLY A 106 -14.87 -6.08 -4.69
N VAL A 107 -13.87 -6.79 -4.22
CA VAL A 107 -12.73 -6.21 -3.47
C VAL A 107 -11.44 -6.65 -4.15
N CYS A 108 -10.46 -5.76 -4.27
CA CYS A 108 -9.14 -6.08 -4.82
C CYS A 108 -8.00 -5.58 -3.91
N ILE A 109 -6.83 -6.19 -4.06
CA ILE A 109 -5.65 -5.96 -3.22
C ILE A 109 -4.38 -6.42 -3.94
N LEU A 110 -3.24 -5.80 -3.62
CA LEU A 110 -1.94 -6.23 -4.11
C LEU A 110 -1.30 -7.27 -3.19
N CYS A 111 -0.64 -8.26 -3.77
CA CYS A 111 0.27 -9.16 -3.08
C CYS A 111 1.47 -9.50 -3.95
N ALA A 112 2.48 -10.15 -3.37
CA ALA A 112 3.59 -10.66 -4.16
C ALA A 112 3.25 -12.04 -4.74
N GLU A 113 3.84 -12.37 -5.87
CA GLU A 113 3.80 -13.70 -6.42
C GLU A 113 4.53 -14.70 -5.50
N GLY A 114 3.93 -15.86 -5.29
CA GLY A 114 4.48 -16.98 -4.54
C GLY A 114 4.53 -16.77 -3.03
N ARG A 115 5.42 -15.93 -2.52
CA ARG A 115 5.61 -15.70 -1.08
C ARG A 115 5.32 -14.27 -0.66
N LYS A 116 4.94 -14.08 0.60
CA LYS A 116 4.77 -12.77 1.17
C LYS A 116 6.05 -11.93 1.06
N ARG A 117 5.90 -10.69 0.58
CA ARG A 117 6.94 -9.64 0.64
C ARG A 117 6.57 -8.59 1.68
N GLU A 118 7.57 -7.87 2.19
CA GLU A 118 7.35 -6.75 3.12
C GLU A 118 6.37 -5.72 2.50
N PHE A 119 5.51 -5.15 3.33
CA PHE A 119 4.51 -4.13 2.97
C PHE A 119 3.41 -4.59 1.99
N LEU A 120 3.32 -5.90 1.70
CA LEU A 120 2.24 -6.48 0.89
C LEU A 120 1.45 -7.51 1.69
N ALA A 121 0.22 -7.77 1.26
CA ALA A 121 -0.61 -8.81 1.83
C ALA A 121 -0.02 -10.22 1.63
N ASP A 122 -0.41 -11.14 2.49
CA ASP A 122 0.01 -12.53 2.37
C ASP A 122 -0.84 -13.26 1.30
N PRO A 123 -0.24 -13.74 0.20
CA PRO A 123 -0.99 -14.41 -0.86
C PRO A 123 -1.70 -15.68 -0.38
N LYS A 124 -1.15 -16.41 0.59
CA LYS A 124 -1.78 -17.62 1.14
C LYS A 124 -3.06 -17.26 1.90
N PHE A 125 -3.03 -16.19 2.70
CA PHE A 125 -4.21 -15.67 3.37
C PHE A 125 -5.29 -15.27 2.37
N LEU A 126 -4.93 -14.51 1.34
CA LEU A 126 -5.88 -14.04 0.33
C LEU A 126 -6.50 -15.21 -0.44
N THR A 127 -5.70 -16.18 -0.88
CA THR A 127 -6.21 -17.38 -1.56
C THR A 127 -7.13 -18.19 -0.66
N HIS A 128 -6.79 -18.36 0.62
CA HIS A 128 -7.67 -19.01 1.60
C HIS A 128 -9.00 -18.28 1.78
N LYS A 129 -9.03 -16.95 1.62
CA LYS A 129 -10.23 -16.11 1.66
C LYS A 129 -10.98 -16.03 0.31
N GLY A 130 -10.57 -16.80 -0.67
CA GLY A 130 -11.24 -16.91 -1.98
C GLY A 130 -10.82 -15.88 -3.01
N PHE A 131 -9.81 -15.04 -2.73
CA PHE A 131 -9.24 -14.14 -3.73
C PHE A 131 -8.55 -14.95 -4.83
N LYS A 132 -8.67 -14.48 -6.06
CA LYS A 132 -8.01 -15.03 -7.25
C LYS A 132 -7.11 -13.97 -7.87
N VAL A 133 -6.04 -14.41 -8.51
CA VAL A 133 -5.20 -13.52 -9.31
C VAL A 133 -6.00 -13.00 -10.49
N SER A 134 -6.09 -11.70 -10.60
CA SER A 134 -6.78 -10.99 -11.68
C SER A 134 -5.78 -10.53 -12.75
N ASP A 135 -4.63 -10.02 -12.32
CA ASP A 135 -3.55 -9.61 -13.22
C ASP A 135 -2.18 -9.71 -12.53
N ILE A 136 -1.09 -9.74 -13.31
CA ILE A 136 0.28 -9.89 -12.84
C ILE A 136 1.16 -8.83 -13.50
N SER A 137 1.94 -8.09 -12.71
CA SER A 137 2.98 -7.18 -13.20
C SER A 137 4.30 -7.92 -13.39
N ASP A 138 5.10 -7.53 -14.40
CA ASP A 138 6.40 -8.15 -14.72
C ASP A 138 7.41 -8.15 -13.55
N CYS A 139 7.18 -7.31 -12.53
CA CYS A 139 8.00 -7.29 -11.31
C CYS A 139 7.56 -8.32 -10.24
N GLY A 140 6.61 -9.21 -10.55
CA GLY A 140 6.11 -10.26 -9.65
C GLY A 140 5.19 -9.72 -8.55
N ILE A 141 4.40 -8.69 -8.86
CA ILE A 141 3.29 -8.21 -8.05
C ILE A 141 1.98 -8.62 -8.70
N ASN A 142 1.13 -9.27 -7.93
CA ASN A 142 -0.19 -9.70 -8.35
C ASN A 142 -1.25 -8.71 -7.87
N LEU A 143 -2.20 -8.41 -8.75
CA LEU A 143 -3.48 -7.83 -8.39
C LEU A 143 -4.44 -8.99 -8.16
N MET A 144 -4.92 -9.14 -6.94
CA MET A 144 -5.89 -10.17 -6.59
C MET A 144 -7.26 -9.55 -6.38
N CYS A 145 -8.31 -10.28 -6.72
CA CYS A 145 -9.68 -9.85 -6.48
C CYS A 145 -10.56 -10.97 -5.92
N LEU A 146 -11.56 -10.56 -5.17
CA LEU A 146 -12.69 -11.35 -4.72
C LEU A 146 -13.97 -10.72 -5.31
N PRO A 147 -14.51 -11.25 -6.42
CA PRO A 147 -15.73 -10.72 -7.02
C PRO A 147 -16.95 -10.98 -6.12
N LEU A 148 -17.86 -10.02 -6.06
CA LEU A 148 -19.17 -10.11 -5.37
C LEU A 148 -20.34 -10.13 -6.34
N ALA A 149 -20.14 -9.67 -7.58
CA ALA A 149 -21.11 -9.72 -8.67
C ALA A 149 -20.71 -10.77 -9.72
N GLU A 150 -21.66 -11.49 -10.27
CA GLU A 150 -21.43 -12.59 -11.23
C GLU A 150 -20.75 -12.13 -12.51
N ASN A 151 -21.09 -10.94 -13.01
CA ASN A 151 -20.57 -10.38 -14.26
C ASN A 151 -19.52 -9.29 -14.05
N ALA A 152 -18.89 -9.24 -12.87
CA ALA A 152 -17.86 -8.24 -12.56
C ALA A 152 -16.65 -8.41 -13.49
N GLN A 153 -16.26 -7.32 -14.18
CA GLN A 153 -15.03 -7.33 -14.98
C GLN A 153 -13.82 -7.42 -14.04
N PRO A 154 -12.88 -8.35 -14.28
CA PRO A 154 -11.71 -8.49 -13.42
C PRO A 154 -10.84 -7.23 -13.44
N PRO A 155 -10.36 -6.75 -12.27
CA PRO A 155 -9.41 -5.64 -12.21
C PRO A 155 -8.12 -5.94 -12.99
N LYS A 156 -7.50 -4.90 -13.57
CA LYS A 156 -6.25 -5.01 -14.33
C LYS A 156 -5.27 -3.91 -13.93
N PHE A 157 -3.99 -4.16 -14.09
CA PHE A 157 -2.99 -3.11 -14.07
C PHE A 157 -3.08 -2.24 -15.33
N LYS A 158 -2.86 -0.93 -15.19
CA LYS A 158 -2.58 -0.06 -16.33
C LYS A 158 -1.23 -0.44 -16.93
N ALA A 159 -1.01 -0.11 -18.20
CA ALA A 159 0.21 -0.50 -18.93
C ALA A 159 1.50 -0.07 -18.20
N CYS A 160 1.53 1.11 -17.59
CA CYS A 160 2.68 1.62 -16.83
C CYS A 160 3.04 0.74 -15.62
N ALA A 161 2.07 0.14 -14.96
CA ALA A 161 2.28 -0.76 -13.82
C ALA A 161 2.46 -2.22 -14.23
N LYS A 162 1.94 -2.59 -15.41
CA LYS A 162 2.12 -3.92 -15.97
C LYS A 162 3.59 -4.17 -16.32
N HIS A 163 4.25 -3.17 -16.90
CA HIS A 163 5.63 -3.19 -17.36
C HIS A 163 6.46 -2.10 -16.69
N PRO A 164 6.81 -2.28 -15.38
CA PRO A 164 7.48 -1.24 -14.60
C PRO A 164 8.85 -0.89 -15.17
N LYS A 165 9.00 0.35 -15.64
CA LYS A 165 10.26 0.86 -16.21
C LYS A 165 10.32 2.38 -16.10
N VAL A 166 11.54 2.91 -15.88
CA VAL A 166 11.84 4.33 -15.98
C VAL A 166 13.02 4.54 -16.96
N GLU A 167 13.16 5.72 -17.51
CA GLU A 167 14.25 6.00 -18.48
C GLU A 167 15.53 6.52 -17.80
N GLU A 168 15.43 6.93 -16.53
CA GLU A 168 16.56 7.52 -15.78
C GLU A 168 17.58 6.46 -15.35
N ASN A 169 18.87 6.86 -15.36
CA ASN A 169 19.97 6.12 -14.77
C ASN A 169 20.09 6.41 -13.26
N GLY A 170 20.77 5.52 -12.54
CA GLY A 170 20.91 5.60 -11.09
C GLY A 170 19.64 5.13 -10.37
N PHE A 171 19.48 5.57 -9.13
CA PHE A 171 18.30 5.21 -8.35
C PHE A 171 17.18 6.25 -8.51
N VAL A 172 15.97 5.77 -8.79
CA VAL A 172 14.75 6.59 -8.84
C VAL A 172 13.73 5.97 -7.90
N LEU A 173 13.21 6.77 -6.98
CA LEU A 173 12.20 6.38 -6.02
C LEU A 173 10.92 7.16 -6.25
N TYR A 174 9.81 6.47 -6.48
CA TYR A 174 8.45 7.03 -6.34
C TYR A 174 7.90 6.65 -4.97
N TYR A 175 7.31 7.62 -4.25
CA TYR A 175 6.71 7.36 -2.94
C TYR A 175 5.54 8.28 -2.63
N THR A 176 4.66 7.83 -1.73
CA THR A 176 3.51 8.59 -1.20
C THR A 176 3.54 8.64 0.32
N ASP A 177 2.71 9.50 0.92
CA ASP A 177 2.52 9.59 2.38
C ASP A 177 1.54 8.54 2.93
N GLN A 178 1.08 7.60 2.12
CA GLN A 178 0.19 6.52 2.53
C GLN A 178 0.77 5.69 3.69
N CYS A 179 2.07 5.44 3.70
CA CYS A 179 2.74 4.71 4.78
C CYS A 179 3.63 5.65 5.62
N PRO A 180 3.47 5.70 6.95
CA PRO A 180 4.28 6.57 7.80
C PRO A 180 5.78 6.25 7.76
N TYR A 181 6.16 5.05 7.33
CA TYR A 181 7.56 4.66 7.19
C TYR A 181 8.26 5.38 6.03
N THR A 182 7.55 5.82 4.98
CA THR A 182 8.13 6.63 3.89
C THR A 182 8.58 7.98 4.41
N TYR A 183 7.76 8.67 5.19
CA TYR A 183 8.10 9.92 5.84
C TYR A 183 9.38 9.82 6.69
N TYR A 184 9.59 8.67 7.35
CA TYR A 184 10.75 8.47 8.21
C TYR A 184 12.02 8.07 7.46
N TRP A 185 11.90 7.16 6.49
CA TRP A 185 13.05 6.55 5.85
C TRP A 185 13.53 7.26 4.59
N VAL A 186 12.62 7.87 3.79
CA VAL A 186 13.03 8.49 2.53
C VAL A 186 14.06 9.59 2.72
N PRO A 187 13.93 10.55 3.67
CA PRO A 187 14.96 11.56 3.89
C PRO A 187 16.31 10.96 4.29
N LYS A 188 16.31 9.89 5.08
CA LYS A 188 17.55 9.21 5.51
C LYS A 188 18.23 8.48 4.36
N VAL A 189 17.48 7.87 3.48
CA VAL A 189 18.00 7.23 2.26
C VAL A 189 18.58 8.29 1.32
N GLN A 190 17.93 9.44 1.16
CA GLN A 190 18.44 10.55 0.36
C GLN A 190 19.79 11.08 0.90
N GLU A 191 19.89 11.26 2.22
CA GLU A 191 21.13 11.71 2.85
C GLU A 191 22.23 10.67 2.69
N ALA A 192 21.96 9.40 2.98
CA ALA A 192 22.93 8.32 2.77
C ALA A 192 23.40 8.21 1.31
N ALA A 193 22.51 8.36 0.35
CA ALA A 193 22.87 8.37 -1.07
C ALA A 193 23.82 9.53 -1.39
N LYS A 194 23.52 10.74 -0.87
CA LYS A 194 24.35 11.94 -1.06
C LYS A 194 25.74 11.78 -0.45
N GLU A 195 25.81 11.29 0.81
CA GLU A 195 27.09 11.06 1.52
C GLU A 195 28.00 10.08 0.78
N HIS A 196 27.43 9.09 0.09
CA HIS A 196 28.17 8.07 -0.65
C HIS A 196 28.28 8.35 -2.16
N GLY A 197 27.89 9.56 -2.62
CA GLY A 197 27.96 9.94 -4.03
C GLY A 197 27.11 9.07 -4.97
N ILE A 198 26.03 8.46 -4.45
CA ILE A 198 25.15 7.58 -5.23
C ILE A 198 24.09 8.44 -5.93
N PRO A 199 23.96 8.37 -7.28
CA PRO A 199 22.89 9.06 -8.00
C PRO A 199 21.51 8.58 -7.53
N PHE A 200 20.74 9.48 -6.90
CA PHE A 200 19.45 9.18 -6.31
C PHE A 200 18.44 10.32 -6.52
N LYS A 201 17.30 10.00 -7.10
CA LYS A 201 16.19 10.94 -7.31
C LYS A 201 14.95 10.40 -6.59
N ALA A 202 14.40 11.15 -5.63
CA ALA A 202 13.14 10.85 -4.99
C ALA A 202 12.02 11.70 -5.60
N ILE A 203 10.93 11.07 -5.99
CA ILE A 203 9.74 11.69 -6.56
C ILE A 203 8.60 11.47 -5.57
N HIS A 204 8.24 12.55 -4.85
CA HIS A 204 7.10 12.54 -3.94
C HIS A 204 5.81 12.70 -4.75
N VAL A 205 4.98 11.68 -4.72
CA VAL A 205 3.71 11.66 -5.44
C VAL A 205 2.63 12.21 -4.51
N THR A 206 2.15 13.41 -4.82
CA THR A 206 1.20 14.17 -4.00
C THR A 206 -0.20 14.30 -4.63
N GLU A 207 -0.36 13.86 -5.89
CA GLU A 207 -1.61 13.94 -6.63
C GLU A 207 -2.09 12.55 -7.05
N LYS A 208 -3.40 12.32 -6.97
CA LYS A 208 -4.04 11.05 -7.32
C LYS A 208 -3.80 10.66 -8.78
N GLU A 209 -3.97 11.59 -9.69
CA GLU A 209 -3.77 11.37 -11.11
C GLU A 209 -2.33 10.94 -11.42
N THR A 210 -1.36 11.55 -10.75
CA THR A 210 0.05 11.14 -10.84
C THR A 210 0.24 9.73 -10.27
N ALA A 211 -0.33 9.43 -9.10
CA ALA A 211 -0.25 8.11 -8.49
C ALA A 211 -0.82 7.01 -9.40
N GLN A 212 -1.93 7.29 -10.05
CA GLN A 212 -2.57 6.37 -10.99
C GLN A 212 -1.83 6.20 -12.33
N ASN A 213 -0.71 6.87 -12.51
CA ASN A 213 0.17 6.78 -13.70
C ASN A 213 1.65 6.55 -13.35
N VAL A 214 1.96 6.27 -12.08
CA VAL A 214 3.32 5.87 -11.66
C VAL A 214 3.72 4.59 -12.40
N PRO A 215 4.98 4.48 -12.91
CA PRO A 215 5.43 3.29 -13.64
C PRO A 215 5.72 2.09 -12.72
N ALA A 216 4.85 1.84 -11.76
CA ALA A 216 4.98 0.74 -10.80
C ALA A 216 3.62 0.32 -10.23
N PRO A 217 3.40 -0.96 -9.92
CA PRO A 217 2.15 -1.44 -9.33
C PRO A 217 1.95 -1.01 -7.88
N VAL A 218 3.01 -0.61 -7.17
CA VAL A 218 2.97 -0.15 -5.78
C VAL A 218 3.49 1.28 -5.71
N THR A 219 2.65 2.23 -5.32
CA THR A 219 2.96 3.67 -5.29
C THR A 219 3.43 4.16 -3.93
N THR A 220 3.15 3.39 -2.86
CA THR A 220 3.63 3.71 -1.52
C THR A 220 5.15 3.82 -1.48
N TYR A 221 5.85 2.92 -2.16
CA TYR A 221 7.30 2.93 -2.34
C TYR A 221 7.66 2.08 -3.56
N ALA A 222 8.28 2.66 -4.56
CA ALA A 222 8.75 1.96 -5.76
C ALA A 222 10.15 2.42 -6.12
N LEU A 223 11.16 1.60 -5.85
CA LEU A 223 12.55 1.89 -6.12
C LEU A 223 12.99 1.24 -7.43
N PHE A 224 13.61 2.04 -8.28
CA PHE A 224 14.23 1.63 -9.54
C PHE A 224 15.74 1.84 -9.47
N ARG A 225 16.49 1.08 -10.26
CA ARG A 225 17.92 1.27 -10.53
C ARG A 225 18.17 1.06 -12.02
N ASP A 226 18.76 2.03 -12.67
CA ASP A 226 19.11 2.00 -14.10
C ASP A 226 17.92 1.52 -14.96
N GLY A 227 16.78 2.16 -14.77
CA GLY A 227 15.56 1.89 -15.49
C GLY A 227 14.72 0.70 -14.98
N LYS A 228 15.27 -0.20 -14.19
CA LYS A 228 14.62 -1.45 -13.75
C LYS A 228 14.04 -1.34 -12.35
N PHE A 229 12.85 -1.89 -12.17
CA PHE A 229 12.23 -2.01 -10.84
C PHE A 229 13.07 -2.92 -9.93
N VAL A 230 13.37 -2.44 -8.71
CA VAL A 230 14.18 -3.15 -7.71
C VAL A 230 13.32 -3.69 -6.59
N THR A 231 12.51 -2.82 -5.95
CA THR A 231 11.72 -3.23 -4.79
C THR A 231 10.59 -2.25 -4.46
N GLN A 232 9.52 -2.79 -3.91
CA GLN A 232 8.45 -2.03 -3.25
C GLN A 232 8.64 -1.93 -1.72
N GLY A 233 9.62 -2.65 -1.16
CA GLY A 233 9.89 -2.63 0.29
C GLY A 233 10.59 -1.35 0.69
N ILE A 234 10.04 -0.63 1.67
CA ILE A 234 10.63 0.61 2.18
C ILE A 234 12.01 0.31 2.76
N GLN A 235 13.04 0.95 2.22
CA GLN A 235 14.43 0.73 2.61
C GLN A 235 14.79 1.64 3.80
N SER A 236 15.56 1.09 4.76
CA SER A 236 16.37 1.93 5.63
C SER A 236 17.63 2.38 4.89
N ASP A 237 18.34 3.38 5.42
CA ASP A 237 19.66 3.81 4.95
C ASP A 237 20.61 2.61 4.74
N LYS A 238 20.78 1.76 5.76
CA LYS A 238 21.62 0.57 5.72
C LYS A 238 21.18 -0.45 4.65
N LYS A 239 19.87 -0.70 4.55
CA LYS A 239 19.35 -1.61 3.51
C LYS A 239 19.58 -1.04 2.12
N PHE A 240 19.42 0.27 1.95
CA PHE A 240 19.67 0.97 0.69
C PHE A 240 21.15 0.90 0.29
N LEU A 241 22.08 1.23 1.20
CA LEU A 241 23.52 1.18 0.93
C LEU A 241 23.97 -0.24 0.55
N LYS A 242 23.46 -1.27 1.24
CA LYS A 242 23.69 -2.67 0.86
C LYS A 242 23.20 -2.99 -0.55
N LEU A 243 22.03 -2.51 -0.91
CA LEU A 243 21.43 -2.70 -2.23
C LEU A 243 22.20 -1.94 -3.32
N ALA A 244 22.76 -0.78 -2.97
CA ALA A 244 23.63 0.02 -3.85
C ALA A 244 25.04 -0.59 -4.02
N GLY A 245 25.45 -1.52 -3.16
CA GLY A 245 26.80 -2.06 -3.15
C GLY A 245 27.82 -1.15 -2.45
N ALA A 246 27.36 -0.26 -1.58
CA ALA A 246 28.16 0.73 -0.84
C ALA A 246 28.13 0.50 0.69
N ALA A 247 27.66 -0.64 1.15
CA ALA A 247 27.72 -1.03 2.57
C ALA A 247 29.09 -1.59 2.88
N ASP A 248 29.73 -1.10 3.95
CA ASP A 248 30.93 -1.66 4.57
C ASP A 248 30.63 -3.02 5.23
#